data_7d06f387be1d6217ae0adcfd36de8174
#
_entry.id   7d06f387be1d6217ae0adcfd36de8174
#
_cell.length_a   1.000
_cell.length_b   1.000
_cell.length_c   1.000
_cell.angle_alpha   90.00
_cell.angle_beta   90.00
_cell.angle_gamma   90.00
#
_symmetry.space_group_name_H-M   'P 1'
#
loop_
_entity.id
_entity.type
_entity.pdbx_description
1 polymer ?
#
loop_
_entity_poly.entity_id
_entity_poly.type
_entity_poly.pdbx_seq_one_letter_code
_entity_poly.pdbx_strand_id
1 'polypeptide(L)'
;MDHMRRILGFALLALLLAAPVAHAQRRADGTIAGFAGTPGQAGFAGDGGPAGQALLNTPGDVAYLANGSVLIADELNGRIRRVTPGGTMLTSAGGDQCGSPGCGDGGPATDADLNRPRGVTALPDGGYLVADTFDHRIRRVFPNGRIERVAGSTPGLSGDGGPATQARLSRPGDVALLPDGSYLIADTGNHRIRHVTRDGRIFTIAGSTQGLSGDGGPATAARLNAPRDVEVAGDGGFVIADTGNDRLRRVDLSGRIATLAGTVPGLSGDGTPVRTAQLRQPFAVTALPNGGALVSDSANDRVRRVTPMGAIVSVAGGGSAGNGGPAESARLARPAGTVLAPGGGFLVSDSGTATIRRVTDLGAIPPAARQRSLFVEPATGGVTVEPAGEPGGYRPLREEDLVPNGSRVDATGGTLRLAVAADEAGTQRTTDVYSGAFTMRQLNGIRPFTEFRLDALAGCPVGGGARVSPRTAVAVKSARRRRRLWVRDSGGRWRTRTGSLTASSLGTRWLTTLRCDGTSVTVREGRVRVFDVVRRRTRILRPGQTYLARLRR
;
A
#
# COMPACT_ATOMS: atom_id res chain seq x y z
N MET A 1 73.39 -4.63 45.04
CA MET A 1 73.48 -3.21 45.31
C MET A 1 72.44 -2.55 44.44
N ASP A 2 71.32 -2.38 44.94
CA ASP A 2 70.73 -1.27 45.70
C ASP A 2 70.28 -0.09 44.85
N HIS A 3 69.03 0.17 45.06
CA HIS A 3 68.32 1.42 44.95
C HIS A 3 67.82 1.83 43.54
N MET A 4 66.61 2.14 43.28
CA MET A 4 65.59 2.77 44.15
C MET A 4 64.27 2.75 43.44
N ARG A 5 63.20 2.42 44.13
CA ARG A 5 61.84 2.65 43.83
C ARG A 5 61.56 4.14 43.55
N ARG A 6 60.89 4.48 42.46
CA ARG A 6 59.96 5.63 42.44
C ARG A 6 58.83 5.38 41.47
N ILE A 7 57.71 5.39 42.04
CA ILE A 7 56.35 5.48 41.64
C ILE A 7 56.13 6.55 40.51
N LEU A 8 55.62 6.14 39.38
CA LEU A 8 54.92 7.06 38.48
C LEU A 8 53.65 6.34 38.06
N GLY A 9 52.53 6.84 38.61
CA GLY A 9 51.19 6.40 38.26
C GLY A 9 50.88 6.79 36.82
N PHE A 10 50.65 5.80 35.99
CA PHE A 10 49.99 5.98 34.72
C PHE A 10 48.49 5.92 34.97
N ALA A 11 47.85 7.08 34.94
CA ALA A 11 46.42 7.19 34.77
C ALA A 11 46.05 6.64 33.38
N LEU A 12 45.53 5.42 33.37
CA LEU A 12 44.94 4.79 32.19
C LEU A 12 43.60 5.52 31.91
N LEU A 13 43.67 6.54 31.07
CA LEU A 13 42.48 7.19 30.51
C LEU A 13 41.82 6.18 29.57
N ALA A 14 40.88 5.41 30.10
CA ALA A 14 40.00 4.56 29.28
C ALA A 14 39.15 5.46 28.40
N LEU A 15 39.61 5.69 27.19
CA LEU A 15 38.80 6.28 26.11
C LEU A 15 37.75 5.22 25.76
N LEU A 16 36.58 5.29 26.39
CA LEU A 16 35.37 4.63 25.94
C LEU A 16 35.04 5.20 24.57
N LEU A 17 35.57 4.61 23.51
CA LEU A 17 35.01 4.68 22.18
C LEU A 17 33.60 4.12 22.29
N ALA A 18 32.63 5.00 22.48
CA ALA A 18 31.23 4.70 22.22
C ALA A 18 31.16 4.30 20.75
N ALA A 19 31.29 3.01 20.48
CA ALA A 19 30.86 2.47 19.21
C ALA A 19 29.41 2.94 19.01
N PRO A 20 29.07 3.50 17.85
CA PRO A 20 27.67 3.79 17.56
C PRO A 20 26.96 2.46 17.75
N VAL A 21 26.04 2.39 18.70
CA VAL A 21 25.08 1.31 18.79
C VAL A 21 24.30 1.40 17.48
N ALA A 22 24.78 0.68 16.48
CA ALA A 22 23.99 0.37 15.31
C ALA A 22 22.75 -0.29 15.88
N HIS A 23 21.67 0.46 15.97
CA HIS A 23 20.35 -0.09 16.12
C HIS A 23 20.18 -0.98 14.91
N ALA A 24 20.52 -2.26 15.08
CA ALA A 24 20.09 -3.31 14.17
C ALA A 24 18.56 -3.22 14.20
N GLN A 25 18.02 -2.42 13.28
CA GLN A 25 16.64 -2.54 12.90
C GLN A 25 16.51 -4.02 12.52
N ARG A 26 15.82 -4.82 13.33
CA ARG A 26 15.35 -6.12 12.89
C ARG A 26 14.47 -5.84 11.68
N ARG A 27 15.10 -5.92 10.52
CA ARG A 27 14.43 -5.94 9.24
C ARG A 27 13.67 -7.26 9.21
N ALA A 28 12.56 -7.26 8.54
CA ALA A 28 11.78 -8.44 8.35
C ALA A 28 12.64 -9.57 7.80
N ASP A 29 12.66 -10.68 8.52
CA ASP A 29 13.50 -11.84 8.25
C ASP A 29 12.93 -12.73 7.13
N GLY A 30 12.21 -12.14 6.13
CA GLY A 30 11.77 -12.88 4.97
C GLY A 30 12.96 -13.46 4.23
N THR A 31 13.00 -14.78 4.10
CA THR A 31 14.04 -15.45 3.30
C THR A 31 13.60 -15.56 1.85
N ILE A 32 14.56 -15.58 0.93
CA ILE A 32 14.33 -15.79 -0.49
C ILE A 32 14.90 -17.12 -0.94
N ALA A 33 14.14 -17.85 -1.76
CA ALA A 33 14.53 -19.15 -2.33
C ALA A 33 14.15 -19.24 -3.81
N GLY A 34 14.82 -20.10 -4.57
CA GLY A 34 14.39 -20.47 -5.92
C GLY A 34 13.07 -21.22 -5.87
N PHE A 35 12.17 -20.92 -6.80
CA PHE A 35 10.90 -21.61 -6.97
C PHE A 35 10.83 -22.35 -8.31
N ALA A 36 11.20 -21.68 -9.41
CA ALA A 36 11.25 -22.27 -10.75
C ALA A 36 12.36 -21.60 -11.57
N GLY A 37 12.89 -22.33 -12.53
CA GLY A 37 13.98 -21.88 -13.39
C GLY A 37 15.37 -22.13 -12.81
N THR A 38 16.35 -22.31 -13.69
CA THR A 38 17.77 -22.47 -13.34
C THR A 38 18.46 -21.10 -13.43
N PRO A 39 19.03 -20.58 -12.33
CA PRO A 39 19.58 -19.23 -12.28
C PRO A 39 20.65 -18.97 -13.38
N GLY A 40 20.44 -17.91 -14.15
CA GLY A 40 21.37 -17.48 -15.20
C GLY A 40 21.38 -18.33 -16.47
N GLN A 41 20.50 -19.32 -16.58
CA GLN A 41 20.34 -20.16 -17.77
C GLN A 41 18.98 -19.86 -18.44
N ALA A 42 19.01 -18.97 -19.40
CA ALA A 42 17.84 -18.69 -20.23
C ALA A 42 17.65 -19.78 -21.28
N GLY A 43 16.38 -20.18 -21.52
CA GLY A 43 16.05 -21.19 -22.52
C GLY A 43 14.69 -21.83 -22.28
N PHE A 44 14.39 -22.89 -23.02
CA PHE A 44 13.17 -23.68 -22.90
C PHE A 44 13.49 -25.16 -22.71
N ALA A 45 13.23 -25.65 -21.50
CA ALA A 45 13.37 -27.08 -21.14
C ALA A 45 12.64 -27.39 -19.86
N GLY A 46 12.57 -28.69 -19.51
CA GLY A 46 12.20 -29.18 -18.18
C GLY A 46 10.72 -29.50 -17.99
N ASP A 47 9.91 -29.58 -19.05
CA ASP A 47 8.53 -30.08 -18.96
C ASP A 47 8.50 -31.52 -18.48
N GLY A 48 7.60 -31.82 -17.54
CA GLY A 48 7.50 -33.12 -16.86
C GLY A 48 8.47 -33.31 -15.71
N GLY A 49 9.45 -32.40 -15.54
CA GLY A 49 10.47 -32.46 -14.49
C GLY A 49 10.26 -31.43 -13.35
N PRO A 50 11.21 -31.41 -12.39
CA PRO A 50 11.18 -30.45 -11.30
C PRO A 50 11.28 -29.00 -11.78
N ALA A 51 10.39 -28.13 -11.32
CA ALA A 51 10.34 -26.73 -11.77
C ALA A 51 11.65 -25.95 -11.51
N GLY A 52 12.38 -26.25 -10.45
CA GLY A 52 13.67 -25.61 -10.14
C GLY A 52 14.82 -26.00 -11.09
N GLN A 53 14.62 -27.02 -11.95
CA GLN A 53 15.58 -27.46 -12.97
C GLN A 53 15.15 -27.08 -14.38
N ALA A 54 13.95 -26.53 -14.55
CA ALA A 54 13.48 -26.06 -15.83
C ALA A 54 14.26 -24.85 -16.32
N LEU A 55 14.24 -24.59 -17.62
CA LEU A 55 14.72 -23.37 -18.20
C LEU A 55 13.55 -22.43 -18.55
N LEU A 56 13.68 -21.19 -18.16
CA LEU A 56 12.78 -20.08 -18.47
C LEU A 56 13.54 -19.03 -19.26
N ASN A 57 12.85 -18.14 -19.95
CA ASN A 57 13.49 -17.06 -20.69
C ASN A 57 12.74 -15.75 -20.50
N THR A 58 13.30 -14.87 -19.67
CA THR A 58 12.73 -13.57 -19.32
C THR A 58 11.28 -13.73 -18.81
N PRO A 59 11.04 -14.46 -17.71
CA PRO A 59 9.69 -14.60 -17.16
C PRO A 59 9.13 -13.22 -16.81
N GLY A 60 7.94 -12.90 -17.37
CA GLY A 60 7.31 -11.57 -17.24
C GLY A 60 6.44 -11.49 -16.00
N ASP A 61 5.53 -12.46 -15.83
CA ASP A 61 4.52 -12.42 -14.77
C ASP A 61 4.23 -13.80 -14.19
N VAL A 62 3.58 -13.82 -13.02
CA VAL A 62 3.21 -15.05 -12.30
C VAL A 62 1.82 -14.91 -11.66
N ALA A 63 1.03 -16.00 -11.68
CA ALA A 63 -0.28 -16.05 -11.05
C ALA A 63 -0.54 -17.40 -10.37
N TYR A 64 -1.23 -17.41 -9.23
CA TYR A 64 -1.73 -18.62 -8.60
C TYR A 64 -3.09 -19.01 -9.14
N LEU A 65 -3.25 -20.26 -9.58
CA LEU A 65 -4.56 -20.87 -9.80
C LEU A 65 -5.17 -21.34 -8.48
N ALA A 66 -6.49 -21.42 -8.42
CA ALA A 66 -7.23 -21.87 -7.23
C ALA A 66 -6.82 -23.26 -6.73
N ASN A 67 -6.31 -24.13 -7.62
CA ASN A 67 -5.82 -25.45 -7.26
C ASN A 67 -4.37 -25.47 -6.71
N GLY A 68 -3.78 -24.29 -6.49
CA GLY A 68 -2.41 -24.13 -5.97
C GLY A 68 -1.30 -24.25 -7.02
N SER A 69 -1.64 -24.46 -8.30
CA SER A 69 -0.65 -24.37 -9.38
C SER A 69 -0.24 -22.91 -9.61
N VAL A 70 0.97 -22.70 -10.12
CA VAL A 70 1.49 -21.38 -10.49
C VAL A 70 1.65 -21.29 -11.99
N LEU A 71 1.07 -20.27 -12.58
CA LEU A 71 1.29 -19.89 -13.98
C LEU A 71 2.48 -18.94 -14.08
N ILE A 72 3.24 -19.04 -15.14
CA ILE A 72 4.41 -18.20 -15.45
C ILE A 72 4.31 -17.76 -16.91
N ALA A 73 4.29 -16.46 -17.17
CA ALA A 73 4.43 -15.91 -18.51
C ALA A 73 5.91 -15.98 -18.92
N ASP A 74 6.28 -16.99 -19.67
CA ASP A 74 7.65 -17.28 -20.15
C ASP A 74 7.89 -16.51 -21.46
N GLU A 75 8.08 -15.18 -21.33
CA GLU A 75 7.93 -14.16 -22.39
C GLU A 75 8.69 -14.53 -23.68
N LEU A 76 10.00 -14.74 -23.58
CA LEU A 76 10.83 -14.96 -24.76
C LEU A 76 10.77 -16.39 -25.28
N ASN A 77 10.14 -17.31 -24.55
CA ASN A 77 9.82 -18.65 -25.04
C ASN A 77 8.43 -18.73 -25.70
N GLY A 78 7.65 -17.62 -25.71
CA GLY A 78 6.31 -17.60 -26.30
C GLY A 78 5.33 -18.55 -25.60
N ARG A 79 5.42 -18.75 -24.29
CA ARG A 79 4.65 -19.76 -23.57
C ARG A 79 4.11 -19.28 -22.24
N ILE A 80 3.03 -19.90 -21.81
CA ILE A 80 2.61 -19.91 -20.40
C ILE A 80 3.01 -21.26 -19.83
N ARG A 81 3.91 -21.21 -18.83
CA ARG A 81 4.35 -22.41 -18.11
C ARG A 81 3.52 -22.56 -16.84
N ARG A 82 3.36 -23.77 -16.36
CA ARG A 82 2.61 -24.10 -15.16
C ARG A 82 3.43 -24.97 -14.23
N VAL A 83 3.63 -24.51 -12.99
CA VAL A 83 4.17 -25.34 -11.91
C VAL A 83 3.00 -25.96 -11.16
N THR A 84 2.93 -27.30 -11.11
CA THR A 84 1.90 -28.01 -10.34
C THR A 84 2.16 -27.87 -8.83
N PRO A 85 1.17 -28.13 -7.95
CA PRO A 85 1.40 -28.16 -6.50
C PRO A 85 2.48 -29.14 -6.06
N GLY A 86 2.73 -30.19 -6.86
CA GLY A 86 3.82 -31.15 -6.63
C GLY A 86 5.19 -30.67 -7.13
N GLY A 87 5.29 -29.43 -7.67
CA GLY A 87 6.56 -28.86 -8.13
C GLY A 87 6.99 -29.27 -9.54
N THR A 88 6.11 -29.89 -10.34
CA THR A 88 6.40 -30.29 -11.73
C THR A 88 6.12 -29.13 -12.69
N MET A 89 7.06 -28.84 -13.59
CA MET A 89 6.92 -27.86 -14.67
C MET A 89 6.17 -28.48 -15.86
N LEU A 90 5.24 -27.73 -16.43
CA LEU A 90 4.49 -28.10 -17.63
C LEU A 90 4.31 -26.88 -18.53
N THR A 91 4.15 -27.05 -19.84
CA THR A 91 3.62 -26.03 -20.74
C THR A 91 2.09 -26.03 -20.66
N SER A 92 1.47 -24.87 -20.43
CA SER A 92 0.02 -24.69 -20.29
C SER A 92 -0.61 -24.03 -21.52
N ALA A 93 0.14 -23.18 -22.22
CA ALA A 93 -0.25 -22.57 -23.48
C ALA A 93 1.01 -22.14 -24.26
N GLY A 94 0.89 -22.03 -25.57
CA GLY A 94 2.00 -21.71 -26.46
C GLY A 94 2.75 -22.96 -26.92
N GLY A 95 2.76 -23.26 -28.21
CA GLY A 95 3.39 -24.46 -28.73
C GLY A 95 3.93 -24.35 -30.16
N ASP A 96 3.68 -23.21 -30.82
CA ASP A 96 4.12 -22.89 -32.19
C ASP A 96 3.64 -23.93 -33.25
N GLN A 97 2.52 -24.64 -32.95
CA GLN A 97 2.05 -25.74 -33.81
C GLN A 97 1.09 -25.30 -34.92
N CYS A 98 0.60 -24.08 -34.89
CA CYS A 98 -0.45 -23.65 -35.81
C CYS A 98 0.05 -22.84 -37.03
N GLY A 99 1.35 -22.60 -37.16
CA GLY A 99 2.01 -22.16 -38.42
C GLY A 99 1.83 -20.69 -38.81
N SER A 100 1.17 -19.86 -38.05
CA SER A 100 1.09 -18.41 -38.25
C SER A 100 0.98 -17.64 -36.96
N PRO A 101 1.54 -16.42 -36.86
CA PRO A 101 1.50 -15.63 -35.64
C PRO A 101 0.09 -15.43 -35.08
N GLY A 102 -0.10 -15.70 -33.79
CA GLY A 102 -1.36 -15.53 -33.08
C GLY A 102 -2.49 -16.46 -33.46
N CYS A 103 -2.20 -17.57 -34.14
CA CYS A 103 -3.17 -18.60 -34.47
C CYS A 103 -3.54 -19.49 -33.27
N GLY A 104 -4.45 -20.45 -33.46
CA GLY A 104 -4.84 -21.47 -32.50
C GLY A 104 -6.09 -21.14 -31.67
N ASP A 105 -6.76 -19.99 -31.93
CA ASP A 105 -8.05 -19.72 -31.29
C ASP A 105 -9.10 -20.79 -31.61
N GLY A 106 -9.81 -21.27 -30.58
CA GLY A 106 -10.79 -22.35 -30.67
C GLY A 106 -10.22 -23.75 -30.46
N GLY A 107 -8.89 -23.91 -30.51
CA GLY A 107 -8.17 -25.17 -30.32
C GLY A 107 -7.50 -25.31 -28.95
N PRO A 108 -6.65 -26.36 -28.80
CA PRO A 108 -5.85 -26.56 -27.60
C PRO A 108 -4.88 -25.39 -27.37
N ALA A 109 -4.79 -24.90 -26.13
CA ALA A 109 -3.91 -23.80 -25.79
C ALA A 109 -2.42 -24.13 -26.00
N THR A 110 -2.06 -25.41 -25.84
CA THR A 110 -0.69 -25.91 -26.07
C THR A 110 -0.26 -25.88 -27.55
N ASP A 111 -1.21 -25.82 -28.46
CA ASP A 111 -0.93 -25.80 -29.91
C ASP A 111 -0.95 -24.37 -30.46
N ALA A 112 -1.48 -23.41 -29.68
CA ALA A 112 -1.58 -22.02 -30.08
C ALA A 112 -0.22 -21.33 -30.10
N ASP A 113 -0.05 -20.38 -31.00
CA ASP A 113 1.10 -19.47 -30.98
C ASP A 113 0.84 -18.30 -30.04
N LEU A 114 1.81 -18.00 -29.18
CA LEU A 114 1.83 -16.83 -28.30
C LEU A 114 3.09 -16.01 -28.58
N ASN A 115 2.91 -14.72 -28.74
CA ASN A 115 4.01 -13.83 -29.08
C ASN A 115 4.39 -12.93 -27.90
N ARG A 116 5.42 -13.36 -27.16
CA ARG A 116 5.92 -12.67 -25.96
C ARG A 116 4.80 -12.36 -24.98
N PRO A 117 4.11 -13.38 -24.44
CA PRO A 117 3.10 -13.18 -23.41
C PRO A 117 3.74 -12.58 -22.16
N ARG A 118 3.23 -11.45 -21.67
CA ARG A 118 3.80 -10.75 -20.52
C ARG A 118 2.99 -10.88 -19.24
N GLY A 119 1.69 -10.63 -19.32
CA GLY A 119 0.78 -10.72 -18.19
C GLY A 119 -0.03 -11.99 -18.20
N VAL A 120 -0.28 -12.57 -17.03
CA VAL A 120 -1.14 -13.74 -16.84
C VAL A 120 -1.98 -13.58 -15.57
N THR A 121 -3.32 -13.71 -15.69
CA THR A 121 -4.24 -13.54 -14.57
C THR A 121 -5.15 -14.73 -14.43
N ALA A 122 -5.14 -15.36 -13.26
CA ALA A 122 -5.99 -16.50 -12.94
C ALA A 122 -7.47 -16.10 -12.84
N LEU A 123 -8.35 -16.96 -13.31
CA LEU A 123 -9.79 -16.80 -13.21
C LEU A 123 -10.39 -17.72 -12.14
N PRO A 124 -11.51 -17.35 -11.49
CA PRO A 124 -12.15 -18.16 -10.47
C PRO A 124 -12.64 -19.54 -10.95
N ASP A 125 -12.89 -19.68 -12.25
CA ASP A 125 -13.32 -20.94 -12.88
C ASP A 125 -12.17 -21.94 -13.10
N GLY A 126 -10.92 -21.53 -12.79
CA GLY A 126 -9.72 -22.35 -13.02
C GLY A 126 -9.06 -22.13 -14.38
N GLY A 127 -9.65 -21.29 -15.24
CA GLY A 127 -9.01 -20.77 -16.44
C GLY A 127 -8.11 -19.56 -16.13
N TYR A 128 -7.62 -18.89 -17.17
CA TYR A 128 -6.80 -17.70 -17.02
C TYR A 128 -6.83 -16.81 -18.26
N LEU A 129 -6.49 -15.52 -18.08
CA LEU A 129 -6.27 -14.56 -19.15
C LEU A 129 -4.76 -14.42 -19.42
N VAL A 130 -4.42 -14.14 -20.67
CA VAL A 130 -3.04 -13.92 -21.13
C VAL A 130 -2.99 -12.61 -21.92
N ALA A 131 -2.10 -11.71 -21.55
CA ALA A 131 -1.72 -10.59 -22.41
C ALA A 131 -0.72 -11.10 -23.46
N ASP A 132 -1.23 -11.46 -24.64
CA ASP A 132 -0.47 -11.90 -25.81
C ASP A 132 0.08 -10.66 -26.52
N THR A 133 1.16 -10.12 -25.93
CA THR A 133 1.58 -8.72 -26.03
C THR A 133 1.90 -8.31 -27.47
N PHE A 134 2.71 -9.08 -28.17
CA PHE A 134 3.14 -8.72 -29.52
C PHE A 134 2.16 -9.13 -30.62
N ASP A 135 1.13 -9.91 -30.23
CA ASP A 135 -0.04 -10.18 -31.07
C ASP A 135 -1.20 -9.23 -30.79
N HIS A 136 -0.95 -8.22 -29.92
CA HIS A 136 -1.88 -7.12 -29.67
C HIS A 136 -3.26 -7.55 -29.21
N ARG A 137 -3.35 -8.61 -28.39
CA ARG A 137 -4.61 -9.21 -27.95
C ARG A 137 -4.56 -9.71 -26.51
N ILE A 138 -5.75 -9.93 -25.95
CA ILE A 138 -5.93 -10.71 -24.72
C ILE A 138 -6.58 -12.02 -25.10
N ARG A 139 -6.04 -13.12 -24.59
CA ARG A 139 -6.56 -14.47 -24.81
C ARG A 139 -6.99 -15.08 -23.51
N ARG A 140 -8.04 -15.92 -23.56
CA ARG A 140 -8.52 -16.70 -22.42
C ARG A 140 -8.22 -18.16 -22.66
N VAL A 141 -7.59 -18.80 -21.69
CA VAL A 141 -7.47 -20.24 -21.63
C VAL A 141 -8.53 -20.75 -20.66
N PHE A 142 -9.39 -21.64 -21.14
CA PHE A 142 -10.47 -22.25 -20.37
C PHE A 142 -9.95 -23.44 -19.55
N PRO A 143 -10.67 -23.89 -18.49
CA PRO A 143 -10.28 -25.03 -17.67
C PRO A 143 -10.10 -26.35 -18.45
N ASN A 144 -10.78 -26.48 -19.59
CA ASN A 144 -10.65 -27.62 -20.51
C ASN A 144 -9.45 -27.55 -21.44
N GLY A 145 -8.60 -26.52 -21.29
CA GLY A 145 -7.40 -26.34 -22.10
C GLY A 145 -7.62 -25.65 -23.46
N ARG A 146 -8.86 -25.24 -23.81
CA ARG A 146 -9.13 -24.49 -25.03
C ARG A 146 -8.70 -23.03 -24.86
N ILE A 147 -8.21 -22.38 -25.93
CA ILE A 147 -7.84 -20.97 -25.93
C ILE A 147 -8.70 -20.18 -26.92
N GLU A 148 -9.04 -18.93 -26.55
CA GLU A 148 -9.77 -17.99 -27.41
C GLU A 148 -9.31 -16.56 -27.21
N ARG A 149 -9.40 -15.76 -28.26
CA ARG A 149 -9.24 -14.31 -28.18
C ARG A 149 -10.49 -13.68 -27.53
N VAL A 150 -10.28 -12.85 -26.52
CA VAL A 150 -11.37 -12.14 -25.79
C VAL A 150 -11.29 -10.62 -25.94
N ALA A 151 -10.15 -10.06 -26.34
CA ALA A 151 -10.03 -8.65 -26.71
C ALA A 151 -8.84 -8.46 -27.66
N GLY A 152 -8.88 -7.36 -28.41
CA GLY A 152 -7.83 -7.02 -29.37
C GLY A 152 -8.02 -7.69 -30.73
N SER A 153 -7.53 -7.05 -31.78
CA SER A 153 -7.59 -7.56 -33.16
C SER A 153 -6.27 -7.31 -33.89
N THR A 154 -6.01 -6.10 -34.30
CA THR A 154 -4.78 -5.64 -34.96
C THR A 154 -4.17 -4.50 -34.14
N PRO A 155 -2.86 -4.20 -34.34
CA PRO A 155 -2.23 -3.10 -33.61
C PRO A 155 -2.93 -1.75 -33.88
N GLY A 156 -3.07 -0.93 -32.83
CA GLY A 156 -3.63 0.41 -32.91
C GLY A 156 -4.55 0.75 -31.75
N LEU A 157 -5.32 1.82 -31.91
CA LEU A 157 -6.26 2.32 -30.90
C LEU A 157 -7.63 2.56 -31.54
N SER A 158 -8.61 1.75 -31.16
CA SER A 158 -10.02 1.95 -31.54
C SER A 158 -10.95 1.06 -30.73
N GLY A 159 -12.25 1.16 -30.98
CA GLY A 159 -13.25 0.20 -30.54
C GLY A 159 -13.95 0.55 -29.23
N ASP A 160 -13.70 1.72 -28.63
CA ASP A 160 -14.42 2.15 -27.42
C ASP A 160 -15.93 2.14 -27.64
N GLY A 161 -16.66 1.51 -26.69
CA GLY A 161 -18.10 1.31 -26.76
C GLY A 161 -18.54 0.11 -27.62
N GLY A 162 -17.64 -0.54 -28.36
CA GLY A 162 -17.91 -1.72 -29.18
C GLY A 162 -17.42 -3.04 -28.58
N PRO A 163 -17.55 -4.16 -29.36
CA PRO A 163 -17.06 -5.45 -28.93
C PRO A 163 -15.52 -5.45 -28.73
N ALA A 164 -15.07 -5.95 -27.59
CA ALA A 164 -13.64 -5.97 -27.24
C ALA A 164 -12.80 -6.78 -28.25
N THR A 165 -13.35 -7.85 -28.83
CA THR A 165 -12.70 -8.67 -29.86
C THR A 165 -12.48 -7.96 -31.20
N GLN A 166 -13.20 -6.86 -31.44
CA GLN A 166 -13.03 -6.02 -32.64
C GLN A 166 -12.17 -4.77 -32.36
N ALA A 167 -11.93 -4.47 -31.10
CA ALA A 167 -11.10 -3.34 -30.71
C ALA A 167 -9.65 -3.54 -31.14
N ARG A 168 -8.94 -2.42 -31.32
CA ARG A 168 -7.49 -2.44 -31.57
C ARG A 168 -6.75 -2.11 -30.28
N LEU A 169 -5.81 -2.96 -29.91
CA LEU A 169 -4.88 -2.78 -28.79
C LEU A 169 -3.45 -2.58 -29.33
N SER A 170 -2.56 -2.10 -28.50
CA SER A 170 -1.15 -1.98 -28.87
C SER A 170 -0.26 -2.49 -27.74
N ARG A 171 0.31 -3.67 -27.95
CA ARG A 171 1.22 -4.31 -26.99
C ARG A 171 0.66 -4.30 -25.56
N PRO A 172 -0.52 -4.91 -25.30
CA PRO A 172 -1.04 -4.98 -23.95
C PRO A 172 -0.01 -5.64 -23.04
N GLY A 173 0.29 -4.98 -21.91
CA GLY A 173 1.31 -5.45 -20.98
C GLY A 173 0.74 -6.43 -19.97
N ASP A 174 -0.45 -6.14 -19.47
CA ASP A 174 -1.09 -6.92 -18.42
C ASP A 174 -2.61 -6.84 -18.47
N VAL A 175 -3.27 -7.72 -17.68
CA VAL A 175 -4.71 -7.81 -17.52
C VAL A 175 -5.08 -8.11 -16.07
N ALA A 176 -5.99 -7.35 -15.48
CA ALA A 176 -6.44 -7.52 -14.09
C ALA A 176 -7.94 -7.82 -14.03
N LEU A 177 -8.33 -8.86 -13.28
CA LEU A 177 -9.72 -9.25 -13.10
C LEU A 177 -10.41 -8.37 -12.05
N LEU A 178 -11.58 -7.85 -12.36
CA LEU A 178 -12.45 -7.17 -11.41
C LEU A 178 -13.38 -8.16 -10.68
N PRO A 179 -13.83 -7.85 -9.45
CA PRO A 179 -14.68 -8.74 -8.67
C PRO A 179 -16.00 -9.13 -9.35
N ASP A 180 -16.50 -8.30 -10.26
CA ASP A 180 -17.72 -8.56 -11.03
C ASP A 180 -17.49 -9.47 -12.25
N GLY A 181 -16.24 -9.85 -12.54
CA GLY A 181 -15.86 -10.69 -13.70
C GLY A 181 -15.56 -9.91 -14.98
N SER A 182 -15.66 -8.59 -14.98
CA SER A 182 -15.06 -7.71 -15.98
C SER A 182 -13.55 -7.60 -15.75
N TYR A 183 -12.78 -7.02 -16.67
CA TYR A 183 -11.32 -6.94 -16.50
C TYR A 183 -10.73 -5.65 -17.09
N LEU A 184 -9.60 -5.25 -16.53
CA LEU A 184 -8.79 -4.13 -16.97
C LEU A 184 -7.65 -4.62 -17.86
N ILE A 185 -7.22 -3.81 -18.81
CA ILE A 185 -6.07 -4.08 -19.68
C ILE A 185 -5.13 -2.88 -19.63
N ALA A 186 -3.87 -3.11 -19.31
CA ALA A 186 -2.81 -2.14 -19.54
C ALA A 186 -2.47 -2.12 -21.03
N ASP A 187 -3.11 -1.24 -21.82
CA ASP A 187 -2.90 -1.07 -23.26
C ASP A 187 -1.65 -0.21 -23.49
N THR A 188 -0.49 -0.81 -23.20
CA THR A 188 0.81 -0.19 -22.98
C THR A 188 1.24 0.71 -24.13
N GLY A 189 1.17 0.22 -25.36
CA GLY A 189 1.59 0.96 -26.55
C GLY A 189 0.62 2.08 -26.94
N ASN A 190 -0.59 2.09 -26.38
CA ASN A 190 -1.57 3.17 -26.54
C ASN A 190 -1.59 4.14 -25.34
N HIS A 191 -0.76 3.91 -24.33
CA HIS A 191 -0.67 4.76 -23.13
C HIS A 191 -2.00 4.88 -22.38
N ARG A 192 -2.74 3.75 -22.26
CA ARG A 192 -4.10 3.72 -21.70
C ARG A 192 -4.34 2.50 -20.81
N ILE A 193 -5.35 2.65 -19.96
CA ILE A 193 -6.00 1.50 -19.33
C ILE A 193 -7.39 1.35 -19.94
N ARG A 194 -7.68 0.14 -20.42
CA ARG A 194 -8.96 -0.21 -21.02
C ARG A 194 -9.74 -1.12 -20.07
N HIS A 195 -11.04 -1.00 -20.05
CA HIS A 195 -11.96 -1.84 -19.30
C HIS A 195 -12.81 -2.65 -20.26
N VAL A 196 -12.81 -3.96 -20.11
CA VAL A 196 -13.72 -4.86 -20.81
C VAL A 196 -14.81 -5.28 -19.84
N THR A 197 -16.05 -4.92 -20.16
CA THR A 197 -17.22 -5.22 -19.37
C THR A 197 -17.65 -6.69 -19.52
N ARG A 198 -18.52 -7.19 -18.63
CA ARG A 198 -18.99 -8.59 -18.67
C ARG A 198 -19.73 -8.97 -19.95
N ASP A 199 -20.37 -8.03 -20.60
CA ASP A 199 -21.03 -8.19 -21.91
C ASP A 199 -20.05 -8.07 -23.08
N GLY A 200 -18.73 -7.99 -22.81
CA GLY A 200 -17.68 -8.01 -23.81
C GLY A 200 -17.46 -6.67 -24.55
N ARG A 201 -17.94 -5.54 -24.02
CA ARG A 201 -17.65 -4.21 -24.58
C ARG A 201 -16.40 -3.62 -23.95
N ILE A 202 -15.65 -2.81 -24.70
CA ILE A 202 -14.41 -2.19 -24.21
C ILE A 202 -14.55 -0.66 -24.13
N PHE A 203 -13.91 -0.06 -23.12
CA PHE A 203 -13.87 1.38 -22.89
C PHE A 203 -12.49 1.81 -22.39
N THR A 204 -12.06 3.03 -22.77
CA THR A 204 -10.90 3.68 -22.13
C THR A 204 -11.34 4.27 -20.78
N ILE A 205 -10.66 3.90 -19.70
CA ILE A 205 -10.98 4.37 -18.34
C ILE A 205 -9.86 5.22 -17.71
N ALA A 206 -8.64 5.14 -18.24
CA ALA A 206 -7.54 6.03 -17.87
C ALA A 206 -6.56 6.20 -19.04
N GLY A 207 -5.90 7.34 -19.08
CA GLY A 207 -4.94 7.68 -20.12
C GLY A 207 -5.57 8.35 -21.35
N SER A 208 -4.81 9.24 -21.96
CA SER A 208 -5.20 9.95 -23.19
C SER A 208 -4.10 9.90 -24.25
N THR A 209 -3.00 10.61 -24.07
CA THR A 209 -1.82 10.60 -24.93
C THR A 209 -0.58 10.32 -24.09
N GLN A 210 0.54 9.99 -24.73
CA GLN A 210 1.81 9.81 -24.04
C GLN A 210 2.22 11.04 -23.23
N GLY A 211 2.67 10.84 -22.01
CA GLY A 211 3.22 11.88 -21.15
C GLY A 211 2.86 11.71 -19.67
N LEU A 212 3.03 12.78 -18.90
CA LEU A 212 2.73 12.81 -17.48
C LEU A 212 1.91 14.06 -17.15
N SER A 213 0.64 13.88 -16.81
CA SER A 213 -0.24 14.95 -16.33
C SER A 213 -1.52 14.38 -15.72
N GLY A 214 -2.39 15.26 -15.24
CA GLY A 214 -3.78 14.95 -14.90
C GLY A 214 -4.03 14.61 -13.44
N ASP A 215 -3.04 14.69 -12.56
CA ASP A 215 -3.24 14.45 -11.11
C ASP A 215 -4.34 15.36 -10.55
N GLY A 216 -5.25 14.73 -9.78
CA GLY A 216 -6.42 15.38 -9.21
C GLY A 216 -7.58 15.57 -10.18
N GLY A 217 -7.44 15.19 -11.47
CA GLY A 217 -8.47 15.28 -12.50
C GLY A 217 -9.06 13.92 -12.91
N PRO A 218 -9.93 13.91 -13.94
CA PRO A 218 -10.45 12.67 -14.51
C PRO A 218 -9.35 11.81 -15.10
N ALA A 219 -9.34 10.50 -14.77
CA ALA A 219 -8.30 9.58 -15.25
C ALA A 219 -8.26 9.46 -16.79
N THR A 220 -9.41 9.59 -17.46
CA THR A 220 -9.52 9.57 -18.93
C THR A 220 -8.87 10.76 -19.61
N ALA A 221 -8.69 11.89 -18.91
CA ALA A 221 -8.00 13.07 -19.41
C ALA A 221 -6.49 13.08 -19.06
N ALA A 222 -6.06 12.20 -18.17
CA ALA A 222 -4.66 12.11 -17.74
C ALA A 222 -3.77 11.60 -18.86
N ARG A 223 -2.48 11.94 -18.80
CA ARG A 223 -1.46 11.38 -19.69
C ARG A 223 -0.67 10.31 -18.94
N LEU A 224 -0.52 9.16 -19.56
CA LEU A 224 0.28 8.03 -19.10
C LEU A 224 1.43 7.80 -20.10
N ASN A 225 2.45 7.05 -19.68
CA ASN A 225 3.56 6.70 -20.55
C ASN A 225 3.91 5.22 -20.43
N ALA A 226 3.51 4.44 -21.43
CA ALA A 226 3.73 3.00 -21.48
C ALA A 226 3.38 2.30 -20.15
N PRO A 227 2.13 2.42 -19.65
CA PRO A 227 1.69 1.69 -18.46
C PRO A 227 1.81 0.19 -18.75
N ARG A 228 2.55 -0.53 -17.91
CA ARG A 228 2.81 -1.96 -18.14
C ARG A 228 1.89 -2.87 -17.39
N ASP A 229 1.39 -2.39 -16.27
CA ASP A 229 0.60 -3.20 -15.35
C ASP A 229 -0.52 -2.36 -14.74
N VAL A 230 -1.61 -3.03 -14.41
CA VAL A 230 -2.77 -2.46 -13.71
C VAL A 230 -3.31 -3.48 -12.70
N GLU A 231 -3.50 -3.06 -11.46
CA GLU A 231 -3.99 -3.93 -10.39
C GLU A 231 -5.20 -3.32 -9.69
N VAL A 232 -6.19 -4.15 -9.38
CA VAL A 232 -7.41 -3.73 -8.69
C VAL A 232 -7.14 -3.60 -7.20
N ALA A 233 -7.36 -2.42 -6.65
CA ALA A 233 -7.18 -2.17 -5.22
C ALA A 233 -8.37 -2.66 -4.39
N GLY A 234 -8.12 -3.04 -3.14
CA GLY A 234 -9.14 -3.61 -2.25
C GLY A 234 -10.33 -2.68 -1.92
N ASP A 235 -10.24 -1.38 -2.22
CA ASP A 235 -11.33 -0.40 -2.10
C ASP A 235 -12.13 -0.21 -3.40
N GLY A 236 -11.81 -0.98 -4.44
CA GLY A 236 -12.48 -0.97 -5.74
C GLY A 236 -11.92 0.03 -6.76
N GLY A 237 -10.96 0.89 -6.37
CA GLY A 237 -10.12 1.63 -7.30
C GLY A 237 -9.05 0.73 -7.94
N PHE A 238 -8.11 1.31 -8.70
CA PHE A 238 -7.01 0.55 -9.27
C PHE A 238 -5.70 1.34 -9.27
N VAL A 239 -4.59 0.62 -9.28
CA VAL A 239 -3.24 1.18 -9.33
C VAL A 239 -2.61 0.81 -10.67
N ILE A 240 -1.87 1.74 -11.24
CA ILE A 240 -1.21 1.63 -12.54
C ILE A 240 0.30 1.75 -12.34
N ALA A 241 1.05 0.80 -12.85
CA ALA A 241 2.49 0.97 -13.04
C ALA A 241 2.72 1.81 -14.31
N ASP A 242 2.81 3.13 -14.15
CA ASP A 242 3.05 4.11 -15.21
C ASP A 242 4.56 4.15 -15.53
N THR A 243 5.03 3.05 -16.08
CA THR A 243 6.44 2.62 -16.18
C THR A 243 7.33 3.64 -16.86
N GLY A 244 6.89 4.19 -18.00
CA GLY A 244 7.66 5.18 -18.75
C GLY A 244 7.71 6.56 -18.09
N ASN A 245 6.94 6.77 -17.01
CA ASN A 245 6.97 7.95 -16.16
C ASN A 245 7.65 7.71 -14.80
N ASP A 246 8.16 6.51 -14.55
CA ASP A 246 8.76 6.12 -13.25
C ASP A 246 7.84 6.34 -12.06
N ARG A 247 6.54 6.03 -12.22
CA ARG A 247 5.50 6.31 -11.21
C ARG A 247 4.53 5.15 -11.03
N LEU A 248 3.93 5.14 -9.85
CA LEU A 248 2.65 4.49 -9.63
C LEU A 248 1.56 5.55 -9.64
N ARG A 249 0.49 5.30 -10.37
CA ARG A 249 -0.70 6.15 -10.40
C ARG A 249 -1.88 5.38 -9.81
N ARG A 250 -2.74 6.07 -9.08
CA ARG A 250 -3.95 5.49 -8.51
C ARG A 250 -5.17 6.16 -9.09
N VAL A 251 -6.14 5.37 -9.47
CA VAL A 251 -7.47 5.85 -9.86
C VAL A 251 -8.46 5.41 -8.78
N ASP A 252 -9.22 6.35 -8.22
CA ASP A 252 -10.24 6.11 -7.22
C ASP A 252 -11.60 5.73 -7.85
N LEU A 253 -12.59 5.36 -7.01
CA LEU A 253 -13.93 5.01 -7.45
C LEU A 253 -14.70 6.15 -8.14
N SER A 254 -14.27 7.39 -7.96
CA SER A 254 -14.86 8.55 -8.67
C SER A 254 -14.25 8.78 -10.05
N GLY A 255 -13.27 7.94 -10.45
CA GLY A 255 -12.55 8.05 -11.71
C GLY A 255 -11.48 9.16 -11.71
N ARG A 256 -11.04 9.64 -10.54
CA ARG A 256 -9.96 10.62 -10.43
C ARG A 256 -8.62 9.90 -10.30
N ILE A 257 -7.59 10.46 -10.95
CA ILE A 257 -6.24 9.91 -10.92
C ILE A 257 -5.31 10.78 -10.06
N ALA A 258 -4.38 10.14 -9.35
CA ALA A 258 -3.32 10.81 -8.63
C ALA A 258 -2.01 9.99 -8.69
N THR A 259 -0.86 10.64 -8.54
CA THR A 259 0.41 9.95 -8.35
C THR A 259 0.46 9.36 -6.94
N LEU A 260 0.60 8.05 -6.83
CA LEU A 260 0.74 7.32 -5.56
C LEU A 260 2.21 7.30 -5.11
N ALA A 261 3.14 7.01 -6.02
CA ALA A 261 4.57 6.89 -5.75
C ALA A 261 5.40 7.30 -6.96
N GLY A 262 6.66 7.65 -6.73
CA GLY A 262 7.59 8.08 -7.76
C GLY A 262 7.59 9.61 -7.95
N THR A 263 8.78 10.20 -7.99
CA THR A 263 8.97 11.64 -8.24
C THR A 263 9.80 11.85 -9.49
N VAL A 264 11.08 11.53 -9.41
CA VAL A 264 12.03 11.49 -10.52
C VAL A 264 12.65 10.09 -10.58
N PRO A 265 13.19 9.67 -11.73
CA PRO A 265 13.87 8.38 -11.82
C PRO A 265 14.98 8.24 -10.78
N GLY A 266 15.04 7.12 -10.08
CA GLY A 266 16.10 6.87 -9.10
C GLY A 266 15.73 5.85 -8.04
N LEU A 267 16.60 5.75 -7.03
CA LEU A 267 16.44 4.86 -5.88
C LEU A 267 16.59 5.67 -4.59
N SER A 268 15.49 6.01 -3.97
CA SER A 268 15.48 6.63 -2.63
C SER A 268 14.17 6.38 -1.91
N GLY A 269 14.11 6.80 -0.66
CA GLY A 269 12.87 6.92 0.09
C GLY A 269 12.46 5.69 0.87
N ASP A 270 13.31 4.68 1.05
CA ASP A 270 13.01 3.56 1.96
C ASP A 270 12.79 4.09 3.39
N GLY A 271 11.64 3.73 3.97
CA GLY A 271 11.21 4.21 5.28
C GLY A 271 10.61 5.63 5.27
N THR A 272 10.51 6.29 4.12
CA THR A 272 9.95 7.64 3.98
C THR A 272 8.55 7.60 3.34
N PRO A 273 7.85 8.75 3.29
CA PRO A 273 6.59 8.86 2.58
C PRO A 273 6.72 8.42 1.11
N VAL A 274 5.81 7.59 0.65
CA VAL A 274 5.81 6.99 -0.69
C VAL A 274 5.84 8.05 -1.81
N ARG A 275 5.28 9.23 -1.57
CA ARG A 275 5.24 10.33 -2.53
C ARG A 275 6.59 11.00 -2.75
N THR A 276 7.51 10.92 -1.78
CA THR A 276 8.87 11.46 -1.92
C THR A 276 9.84 10.40 -2.45
N ALA A 277 9.38 9.17 -2.54
CA ALA A 277 10.20 8.08 -3.03
C ALA A 277 10.51 8.22 -4.51
N GLN A 278 11.67 7.76 -4.91
CA GLN A 278 12.06 7.58 -6.30
C GLN A 278 11.82 6.13 -6.71
N LEU A 279 11.34 5.94 -7.90
CA LEU A 279 11.20 4.65 -8.58
C LEU A 279 11.94 4.72 -9.92
N ARG A 280 12.25 3.56 -10.48
CA ARG A 280 12.85 3.48 -11.80
C ARG A 280 12.26 2.33 -12.58
N GLN A 281 11.51 2.67 -13.63
CA GLN A 281 10.78 1.73 -14.46
C GLN A 281 9.99 0.70 -13.61
N PRO A 282 9.06 1.11 -12.73
CA PRO A 282 8.22 0.16 -12.02
C PRO A 282 7.47 -0.69 -13.06
N PHE A 283 7.64 -2.01 -12.95
CA PHE A 283 7.13 -2.92 -13.97
C PHE A 283 5.76 -3.47 -13.59
N ALA A 284 5.61 -3.91 -12.35
CA ALA A 284 4.39 -4.50 -11.83
C ALA A 284 4.02 -3.96 -10.44
N VAL A 285 2.74 -4.06 -10.13
CA VAL A 285 2.16 -3.72 -8.82
C VAL A 285 1.18 -4.81 -8.40
N THR A 286 1.30 -5.30 -7.17
CA THR A 286 0.36 -6.28 -6.59
C THR A 286 -0.31 -5.69 -5.37
N ALA A 287 -1.62 -5.59 -5.39
CA ALA A 287 -2.39 -5.08 -4.25
C ALA A 287 -2.30 -6.03 -3.06
N LEU A 288 -2.11 -5.47 -1.87
CA LEU A 288 -2.11 -6.21 -0.62
C LEU A 288 -3.47 -6.14 0.05
N PRO A 289 -3.94 -7.22 0.71
CA PRO A 289 -5.25 -7.24 1.39
C PRO A 289 -5.41 -6.15 2.47
N ASN A 290 -4.30 -5.62 2.96
CA ASN A 290 -4.29 -4.55 3.96
C ASN A 290 -4.35 -3.14 3.38
N GLY A 291 -4.55 -2.99 2.06
CA GLY A 291 -4.58 -1.69 1.37
C GLY A 291 -3.21 -1.14 0.96
N GLY A 292 -2.14 -1.89 1.18
CA GLY A 292 -0.81 -1.59 0.62
C GLY A 292 -0.61 -2.20 -0.77
N ALA A 293 0.63 -2.16 -1.28
CA ALA A 293 1.01 -2.78 -2.54
C ALA A 293 2.46 -3.27 -2.53
N LEU A 294 2.77 -4.32 -3.29
CA LEU A 294 4.11 -4.63 -3.73
C LEU A 294 4.36 -3.90 -5.06
N VAL A 295 5.59 -3.51 -5.28
CA VAL A 295 6.03 -2.83 -6.51
C VAL A 295 7.33 -3.46 -6.96
N SER A 296 7.35 -3.96 -8.18
CA SER A 296 8.59 -4.35 -8.84
C SER A 296 9.28 -3.09 -9.38
N ASP A 297 10.21 -2.54 -8.61
CA ASP A 297 11.04 -1.39 -8.97
C ASP A 297 12.21 -1.87 -9.83
N SER A 298 11.87 -2.26 -11.08
CA SER A 298 12.65 -3.17 -11.94
C SER A 298 14.04 -2.67 -12.25
N ALA A 299 14.19 -1.40 -12.65
CA ALA A 299 15.50 -0.86 -12.98
C ALA A 299 16.34 -0.48 -11.76
N ASN A 300 15.79 -0.66 -10.55
CA ASN A 300 16.48 -0.61 -9.27
C ASN A 300 16.76 -2.01 -8.69
N ASP A 301 16.42 -3.08 -9.42
CA ASP A 301 16.62 -4.48 -9.01
C ASP A 301 16.02 -4.81 -7.64
N ARG A 302 14.81 -4.30 -7.36
CA ARG A 302 14.15 -4.44 -6.06
C ARG A 302 12.66 -4.72 -6.18
N VAL A 303 12.13 -5.44 -5.21
CA VAL A 303 10.71 -5.40 -4.88
C VAL A 303 10.53 -4.51 -3.67
N ARG A 304 9.65 -3.54 -3.77
CA ARG A 304 9.35 -2.59 -2.70
C ARG A 304 7.91 -2.75 -2.24
N ARG A 305 7.65 -2.53 -0.98
CA ARG A 305 6.32 -2.56 -0.39
C ARG A 305 5.87 -1.13 -0.09
N VAL A 306 4.79 -0.71 -0.68
CA VAL A 306 4.02 0.45 -0.24
C VAL A 306 3.14 0.00 0.92
N THR A 307 3.31 0.63 2.06
CA THR A 307 2.51 0.30 3.24
C THR A 307 1.17 1.03 3.17
N PRO A 308 0.11 0.51 3.83
CA PRO A 308 -1.15 1.22 3.96
C PRO A 308 -1.03 2.62 4.58
N MET A 309 0.04 2.87 5.31
CA MET A 309 0.34 4.15 5.94
C MET A 309 1.12 5.11 5.02
N GLY A 310 1.24 4.77 3.73
CA GLY A 310 1.91 5.62 2.75
C GLY A 310 3.44 5.70 2.89
N ALA A 311 4.09 4.72 3.54
CA ALA A 311 5.53 4.57 3.49
C ALA A 311 5.92 3.54 2.42
N ILE A 312 7.14 3.62 1.90
CA ILE A 312 7.71 2.63 0.99
C ILE A 312 8.97 2.03 1.59
N VAL A 313 9.14 0.70 1.45
CA VAL A 313 10.32 -0.03 1.96
C VAL A 313 10.71 -1.13 0.98
N SER A 314 12.00 -1.36 0.82
CA SER A 314 12.49 -2.53 0.07
C SER A 314 12.22 -3.80 0.87
N VAL A 315 11.67 -4.83 0.22
CA VAL A 315 11.37 -6.14 0.83
C VAL A 315 12.11 -7.29 0.19
N ALA A 316 12.65 -7.08 -1.00
CA ALA A 316 13.57 -8.03 -1.65
C ALA A 316 14.48 -7.29 -2.64
N GLY A 317 15.66 -7.82 -2.87
CA GLY A 317 16.62 -7.27 -3.82
C GLY A 317 17.50 -6.15 -3.26
N GLY A 318 18.48 -5.76 -4.05
CA GLY A 318 19.41 -4.67 -3.75
C GLY A 318 20.70 -5.10 -3.08
N GLY A 319 20.88 -6.39 -2.80
CA GLY A 319 22.11 -6.96 -2.33
C GLY A 319 22.81 -7.81 -3.41
N SER A 320 23.76 -8.64 -2.98
CA SER A 320 24.52 -9.55 -3.84
C SER A 320 24.33 -11.03 -3.46
N ALA A 321 23.58 -11.32 -2.39
CA ALA A 321 23.37 -12.67 -1.89
C ALA A 321 22.48 -13.51 -2.82
N GLY A 322 22.70 -14.83 -2.81
CA GLY A 322 21.87 -15.81 -3.51
C GLY A 322 20.61 -16.17 -2.74
N ASN A 323 20.16 -17.41 -2.95
CA ASN A 323 19.06 -18.03 -2.23
C ASN A 323 19.44 -18.42 -0.80
N GLY A 324 18.47 -18.55 0.09
CA GLY A 324 18.62 -19.04 1.47
C GLY A 324 18.88 -17.96 2.51
N GLY A 325 19.16 -16.72 2.10
CA GLY A 325 19.39 -15.59 3.00
C GLY A 325 18.21 -14.61 3.06
N PRO A 326 18.38 -13.48 3.76
CA PRO A 326 17.39 -12.41 3.82
C PRO A 326 17.08 -11.88 2.43
N ALA A 327 15.76 -11.73 2.14
CA ALA A 327 15.29 -11.34 0.80
C ALA A 327 15.83 -9.97 0.38
N GLU A 328 15.96 -9.03 1.30
CA GLU A 328 16.48 -7.68 1.02
C GLU A 328 17.99 -7.66 0.73
N SER A 329 18.73 -8.69 1.13
CA SER A 329 20.16 -8.87 0.83
C SER A 329 20.38 -9.67 -0.45
N ALA A 330 19.34 -10.18 -1.06
CA ALA A 330 19.45 -10.99 -2.28
C ALA A 330 19.75 -10.11 -3.50
N ARG A 331 20.42 -10.70 -4.48
CA ARG A 331 20.52 -10.12 -5.80
C ARG A 331 19.26 -10.48 -6.59
N LEU A 332 18.51 -9.50 -7.00
CA LEU A 332 17.51 -9.58 -8.07
C LEU A 332 18.07 -8.90 -9.32
N ALA A 333 17.55 -9.26 -10.47
CA ALA A 333 17.89 -8.62 -11.74
C ALA A 333 16.60 -8.36 -12.53
N ARG A 334 16.23 -7.10 -12.63
CA ARG A 334 15.02 -6.67 -13.33
C ARG A 334 13.77 -7.45 -12.89
N PRO A 335 13.38 -7.43 -11.61
CA PRO A 335 12.16 -8.09 -11.15
C PRO A 335 10.95 -7.55 -11.93
N ALA A 336 10.07 -8.45 -12.35
CA ALA A 336 8.88 -8.15 -13.13
C ALA A 336 7.61 -8.43 -12.33
N GLY A 337 6.78 -9.39 -12.71
CA GLY A 337 5.54 -9.71 -12.00
C GLY A 337 5.76 -10.19 -10.57
N THR A 338 4.80 -9.89 -9.70
CA THR A 338 4.73 -10.42 -8.33
C THR A 338 3.33 -10.93 -8.05
N VAL A 339 3.22 -11.99 -7.23
CA VAL A 339 1.92 -12.51 -6.75
C VAL A 339 2.04 -12.95 -5.30
N LEU A 340 1.00 -12.67 -4.50
CA LEU A 340 0.93 -13.13 -3.11
C LEU A 340 0.87 -14.64 -3.04
N ALA A 341 1.69 -15.24 -2.19
CA ALA A 341 1.68 -16.68 -1.97
C ALA A 341 0.63 -17.07 -0.92
N PRO A 342 -0.12 -18.17 -1.14
CA PRO A 342 -0.93 -18.77 -0.09
C PRO A 342 -0.07 -19.09 1.14
N GLY A 343 -0.50 -18.66 2.32
CA GLY A 343 0.27 -18.84 3.56
C GLY A 343 1.29 -17.75 3.88
N GLY A 344 1.30 -16.66 3.11
CA GLY A 344 2.16 -15.50 3.33
C GLY A 344 3.35 -15.41 2.39
N GLY A 345 3.97 -14.23 2.31
CA GLY A 345 5.02 -13.94 1.35
C GLY A 345 4.53 -13.74 -0.07
N PHE A 346 5.43 -13.87 -1.04
CA PHE A 346 5.11 -13.66 -2.46
C PHE A 346 6.09 -14.41 -3.38
N LEU A 347 5.66 -14.61 -4.63
CA LEU A 347 6.55 -14.96 -5.72
C LEU A 347 6.94 -13.71 -6.50
N VAL A 348 8.13 -13.70 -7.05
CA VAL A 348 8.63 -12.65 -7.95
C VAL A 348 9.29 -13.28 -9.18
N SER A 349 8.92 -12.77 -10.36
CA SER A 349 9.64 -13.04 -11.59
C SER A 349 10.96 -12.28 -11.59
N ASP A 350 12.06 -12.97 -11.41
CA ASP A 350 13.43 -12.42 -11.49
C ASP A 350 13.92 -12.55 -12.93
N SER A 351 13.38 -11.68 -13.80
CA SER A 351 13.46 -11.81 -15.27
C SER A 351 14.88 -11.85 -15.80
N GLY A 352 15.78 -11.04 -15.22
CA GLY A 352 17.18 -11.00 -15.66
C GLY A 352 18.00 -12.21 -15.23
N THR A 353 17.52 -13.02 -14.26
CA THR A 353 18.14 -14.31 -13.88
C THR A 353 17.41 -15.51 -14.47
N ALA A 354 16.34 -15.28 -15.23
CA ALA A 354 15.49 -16.33 -15.81
C ALA A 354 14.88 -17.28 -14.77
N THR A 355 14.45 -16.75 -13.61
CA THR A 355 13.91 -17.55 -12.51
C THR A 355 12.67 -16.93 -11.89
N ILE A 356 11.88 -17.77 -11.23
CA ILE A 356 10.87 -17.34 -10.26
C ILE A 356 11.44 -17.60 -8.86
N ARG A 357 11.34 -16.60 -8.01
CA ARG A 357 11.84 -16.70 -6.64
C ARG A 357 10.70 -16.53 -5.64
N ARG A 358 10.78 -17.25 -4.52
CA ARG A 358 9.82 -17.16 -3.43
C ARG A 358 10.42 -16.39 -2.27
N VAL A 359 9.73 -15.37 -1.82
CA VAL A 359 9.97 -14.67 -0.57
C VAL A 359 8.97 -15.17 0.47
N THR A 360 9.45 -15.64 1.62
CA THR A 360 8.60 -16.35 2.61
C THR A 360 7.77 -15.41 3.47
N ASP A 361 8.16 -14.14 3.57
CA ASP A 361 7.44 -13.13 4.35
C ASP A 361 7.45 -11.78 3.62
N LEU A 362 6.39 -11.00 3.80
CA LEU A 362 6.29 -9.61 3.30
C LEU A 362 7.11 -8.62 4.12
N GLY A 363 7.73 -9.12 5.17
CA GLY A 363 8.45 -8.30 6.10
C GLY A 363 7.55 -7.59 7.11
N ALA A 364 7.93 -7.57 8.38
CA ALA A 364 7.29 -6.69 9.36
C ALA A 364 7.52 -5.24 8.95
N ILE A 365 6.52 -4.38 9.07
CA ILE A 365 6.72 -2.93 8.93
C ILE A 365 7.72 -2.51 10.01
N PRO A 366 8.82 -1.82 9.67
CA PRO A 366 9.79 -1.39 10.67
C PRO A 366 9.09 -0.66 11.81
N PRO A 367 9.40 -0.96 13.08
CA PRO A 367 8.76 -0.31 14.22
C PRO A 367 8.84 1.23 14.18
N ALA A 368 9.86 1.77 13.55
CA ALA A 368 10.05 3.21 13.38
C ALA A 368 9.01 3.87 12.46
N ALA A 369 8.50 3.17 11.44
CA ALA A 369 7.42 3.68 10.59
C ALA A 369 6.06 3.66 11.30
N ARG A 370 5.88 2.75 12.29
CA ARG A 370 4.65 2.67 13.10
C ARG A 370 4.51 3.82 14.11
N GLN A 371 5.61 4.48 14.49
CA GLN A 371 5.64 5.39 15.64
C GLN A 371 5.75 6.87 15.29
N ARG A 372 6.12 7.21 14.07
CA ARG A 372 6.50 8.60 13.74
C ARG A 372 5.41 9.41 13.06
N SER A 373 4.47 8.78 12.38
CA SER A 373 3.47 9.54 11.59
C SER A 373 2.15 8.81 11.49
N LEU A 374 1.06 9.56 11.38
CA LEU A 374 -0.29 9.09 11.14
C LEU A 374 -0.70 9.51 9.74
N PHE A 375 -1.32 8.60 8.99
CA PHE A 375 -1.91 8.95 7.70
C PHE A 375 -3.20 9.73 7.93
N VAL A 376 -3.32 10.87 7.27
CA VAL A 376 -4.37 11.84 7.50
C VAL A 376 -4.90 12.34 6.18
N GLU A 377 -6.20 12.16 5.93
CA GLU A 377 -6.89 12.71 4.77
C GLU A 377 -7.88 13.78 5.22
N PRO A 378 -7.79 15.04 4.72
CA PRO A 378 -8.89 15.97 4.87
C PRO A 378 -10.08 15.45 4.06
N ALA A 379 -11.12 14.98 4.75
CA ALA A 379 -12.32 14.47 4.09
C ALA A 379 -13.21 15.63 3.56
N THR A 380 -13.22 16.78 4.23
CA THR A 380 -13.92 18.01 3.79
C THR A 380 -13.40 19.24 4.52
N GLY A 381 -13.35 20.40 3.86
CA GLY A 381 -13.12 21.72 4.47
C GLY A 381 -11.68 22.03 4.86
N GLY A 382 -11.47 23.13 5.54
CA GLY A 382 -10.16 23.64 5.94
C GLY A 382 -9.65 23.00 7.25
N VAL A 383 -8.92 21.91 7.14
CA VAL A 383 -8.18 21.33 8.26
C VAL A 383 -6.74 21.84 8.21
N THR A 384 -6.22 22.25 9.36
CA THR A 384 -4.82 22.70 9.49
C THR A 384 -4.05 21.84 10.47
N VAL A 385 -2.74 21.75 10.27
CA VAL A 385 -1.83 20.97 11.11
C VAL A 385 -0.61 21.79 11.50
N GLU A 386 -0.19 21.66 12.75
CA GLU A 386 1.11 22.10 13.24
C GLU A 386 1.93 20.82 13.52
N PRO A 387 2.89 20.46 12.62
CA PRO A 387 3.66 19.24 12.78
C PRO A 387 4.51 19.24 14.05
N ALA A 388 4.63 18.10 14.72
CA ALA A 388 5.49 17.98 15.89
C ALA A 388 6.97 18.14 15.48
N GLY A 389 7.66 19.06 16.13
CA GLY A 389 9.10 19.35 15.87
C GLY A 389 9.36 20.38 14.77
N GLU A 390 8.35 20.92 14.13
CA GLU A 390 8.48 22.02 13.16
C GLU A 390 7.92 23.30 13.76
N PRO A 391 8.75 24.26 14.20
CA PRO A 391 8.26 25.57 14.65
C PRO A 391 7.87 26.40 13.43
N GLY A 392 6.61 26.70 13.24
CA GLY A 392 6.14 27.48 12.09
C GLY A 392 4.64 27.77 12.09
N GLY A 393 3.93 27.23 13.06
CA GLY A 393 2.49 27.43 13.18
C GLY A 393 1.65 26.49 12.30
N TYR A 394 0.34 26.68 12.33
CA TYR A 394 -0.62 25.88 11.58
C TYR A 394 -0.51 26.14 10.07
N ARG A 395 -0.37 25.07 9.29
CA ARG A 395 -0.48 25.08 7.84
C ARG A 395 -1.69 24.26 7.37
N PRO A 396 -2.26 24.55 6.19
CA PRO A 396 -3.30 23.68 5.63
C PRO A 396 -2.84 22.23 5.54
N LEU A 397 -3.68 21.32 6.01
CA LEU A 397 -3.48 19.89 5.82
C LEU A 397 -3.83 19.55 4.37
N ARG A 398 -2.90 18.96 3.66
CA ARG A 398 -3.11 18.48 2.30
C ARG A 398 -3.58 17.03 2.35
N GLU A 399 -4.34 16.62 1.35
CA GLU A 399 -4.58 15.21 1.08
C GLU A 399 -3.23 14.53 1.06
N GLU A 400 -2.88 13.65 2.04
CA GLU A 400 -1.63 12.88 1.95
C GLU A 400 -0.49 13.32 2.89
N ASP A 401 -0.70 14.34 3.69
CA ASP A 401 0.28 14.67 4.72
C ASP A 401 0.42 13.52 5.73
N LEU A 402 1.65 13.03 5.89
CA LEU A 402 2.00 12.21 7.04
C LEU A 402 2.19 13.14 8.23
N VAL A 403 1.29 13.05 9.20
CA VAL A 403 1.30 13.89 10.38
C VAL A 403 2.12 13.21 11.48
N PRO A 404 3.26 13.79 11.91
CA PRO A 404 4.08 13.21 12.97
C PRO A 404 3.32 12.98 14.27
N ASN A 405 3.69 11.93 14.99
CA ASN A 405 3.12 11.64 16.31
C ASN A 405 3.40 12.80 17.28
N GLY A 406 2.35 13.35 17.87
CA GLY A 406 2.43 14.53 18.73
C GLY A 406 2.05 15.84 18.06
N SER A 407 1.75 15.86 16.76
CA SER A 407 1.28 17.03 16.04
C SER A 407 -0.06 17.54 16.57
N ARG A 408 -0.27 18.84 16.43
CA ARG A 408 -1.54 19.49 16.70
C ARG A 408 -2.35 19.61 15.43
N VAL A 409 -3.63 19.30 15.49
CA VAL A 409 -4.55 19.38 14.35
C VAL A 409 -5.73 20.25 14.72
N ASP A 410 -6.11 21.13 13.83
CA ASP A 410 -7.32 21.92 13.92
C ASP A 410 -8.28 21.52 12.78
N ALA A 411 -9.31 20.78 13.15
CA ALA A 411 -10.40 20.33 12.28
C ALA A 411 -11.70 21.13 12.54
N THR A 412 -11.63 22.33 13.08
CA THR A 412 -12.82 23.17 13.36
C THR A 412 -13.57 23.56 12.10
N GLY A 413 -12.86 23.72 10.98
CA GLY A 413 -13.42 24.07 9.67
C GLY A 413 -13.68 22.88 8.74
N GLY A 414 -13.40 21.64 9.17
CA GLY A 414 -13.50 20.48 8.29
C GLY A 414 -13.60 19.15 8.99
N THR A 415 -13.54 18.09 8.22
CA THR A 415 -13.49 16.69 8.68
C THR A 415 -12.14 16.09 8.32
N LEU A 416 -11.54 15.42 9.27
CA LEU A 416 -10.28 14.70 9.14
C LEU A 416 -10.57 13.19 9.15
N ARG A 417 -10.14 12.48 8.13
CA ARG A 417 -10.13 11.02 8.11
C ARG A 417 -8.76 10.52 8.53
N LEU A 418 -8.74 9.65 9.53
CA LEU A 418 -7.54 9.02 10.03
C LEU A 418 -7.58 7.53 9.73
N ALA A 419 -6.50 7.02 9.15
CA ALA A 419 -6.26 5.59 9.00
C ALA A 419 -5.09 5.17 9.89
N VAL A 420 -5.28 4.13 10.69
CA VAL A 420 -4.23 3.54 11.53
C VAL A 420 -4.22 2.03 11.38
N ALA A 421 -3.03 1.43 11.49
CA ALA A 421 -2.91 -0.02 11.59
C ALA A 421 -3.53 -0.50 12.91
N ALA A 422 -4.49 -1.41 12.83
CA ALA A 422 -5.23 -1.92 13.98
C ALA A 422 -4.59 -3.14 14.63
N ASP A 423 -3.77 -3.89 13.88
CA ASP A 423 -3.09 -5.10 14.31
C ASP A 423 -1.71 -5.26 13.62
N GLU A 424 -1.01 -6.31 13.97
CA GLU A 424 0.32 -6.62 13.40
C GLU A 424 0.24 -7.06 11.93
N ALA A 425 -0.91 -7.55 11.48
CA ALA A 425 -1.16 -7.94 10.09
C ALA A 425 -1.40 -6.73 9.17
N GLY A 426 -1.45 -5.50 9.73
CA GLY A 426 -1.60 -4.27 8.96
C GLY A 426 -3.03 -3.97 8.55
N THR A 427 -4.04 -4.59 9.18
CA THR A 427 -5.45 -4.24 8.98
C THR A 427 -5.64 -2.77 9.28
N GLN A 428 -6.13 -2.02 8.30
CA GLN A 428 -6.46 -0.61 8.49
C GLN A 428 -7.82 -0.44 9.14
N ARG A 429 -7.89 0.54 10.05
CA ARG A 429 -9.16 1.04 10.58
C ARG A 429 -9.17 2.55 10.51
N THR A 430 -10.29 3.08 10.06
CA THR A 430 -10.45 4.51 9.85
C THR A 430 -11.36 5.12 10.91
N THR A 431 -11.18 6.40 11.17
CA THR A 431 -12.08 7.23 11.97
C THR A 431 -12.18 8.62 11.39
N ASP A 432 -13.37 9.18 11.39
CA ASP A 432 -13.59 10.56 11.03
C ASP A 432 -13.63 11.42 12.30
N VAL A 433 -12.84 12.49 12.31
CA VAL A 433 -12.74 13.46 13.40
C VAL A 433 -13.09 14.83 12.86
N TYR A 434 -14.00 15.54 13.50
CA TYR A 434 -14.48 16.84 13.04
C TYR A 434 -14.84 17.80 14.17
N SER A 435 -14.85 19.07 13.85
CA SER A 435 -15.26 20.18 14.75
C SER A 435 -14.41 20.36 16.00
N GLY A 436 -13.08 20.24 15.90
CA GLY A 436 -12.23 20.48 17.07
C GLY A 436 -10.73 20.56 16.78
N ALA A 437 -10.00 21.20 17.67
CA ALA A 437 -8.54 21.18 17.71
C ALA A 437 -8.05 20.22 18.80
N PHE A 438 -7.05 19.41 18.48
CA PHE A 438 -6.53 18.36 19.34
C PHE A 438 -5.08 17.98 18.98
N THR A 439 -4.40 17.34 19.91
CA THR A 439 -3.10 16.70 19.67
C THR A 439 -3.32 15.21 19.43
N MET A 440 -2.73 14.66 18.37
CA MET A 440 -2.78 13.24 18.08
C MET A 440 -1.60 12.51 18.71
N ARG A 441 -1.86 11.35 19.31
CA ARG A 441 -0.82 10.45 19.81
C ARG A 441 -1.18 9.00 19.54
N GLN A 442 -0.25 8.27 18.93
CA GLN A 442 -0.31 6.82 18.87
C GLN A 442 0.44 6.26 20.07
N LEU A 443 -0.23 5.46 20.87
CA LEU A 443 0.33 4.87 22.08
C LEU A 443 0.73 3.42 21.83
N ASN A 444 1.95 3.07 22.23
CA ASN A 444 2.51 1.75 22.11
C ASN A 444 1.96 0.78 23.16
N GLY A 445 1.92 -0.50 22.84
CA GLY A 445 1.53 -1.58 23.74
C GLY A 445 1.12 -2.83 22.96
N ILE A 446 0.86 -3.93 23.67
CA ILE A 446 0.36 -5.20 23.11
C ILE A 446 -0.92 -4.98 22.26
N ARG A 447 -1.60 -3.87 22.48
CA ARG A 447 -2.81 -3.45 21.75
C ARG A 447 -2.77 -1.94 21.53
N PRO A 448 -2.12 -1.47 20.45
CA PRO A 448 -1.99 -0.03 20.21
C PRO A 448 -3.35 0.63 19.98
N PHE A 449 -3.48 1.89 20.38
CA PHE A 449 -4.63 2.72 20.06
C PHE A 449 -4.21 4.18 19.85
N THR A 450 -5.04 4.92 19.11
CA THR A 450 -4.80 6.34 18.82
C THR A 450 -5.57 7.19 19.83
N GLU A 451 -4.86 8.10 20.49
CA GLU A 451 -5.39 9.02 21.47
C GLU A 451 -5.51 10.44 20.88
N PHE A 452 -6.70 11.00 20.92
CA PHE A 452 -6.96 12.41 20.65
C PHE A 452 -6.97 13.17 21.97
N ARG A 453 -5.98 13.99 22.20
CA ARG A 453 -5.89 14.81 23.42
C ARG A 453 -6.41 16.21 23.13
N LEU A 454 -7.51 16.57 23.77
CA LEU A 454 -8.01 17.94 23.73
C LEU A 454 -7.19 18.82 24.68
N ASP A 455 -6.56 19.84 24.12
CA ASP A 455 -5.77 20.80 24.88
C ASP A 455 -6.66 21.63 25.81
N ALA A 456 -6.09 22.07 26.94
CA ALA A 456 -6.80 22.90 27.92
C ALA A 456 -7.33 24.20 27.27
N LEU A 457 -8.49 24.65 27.74
CA LEU A 457 -9.04 25.93 27.31
C LEU A 457 -8.24 27.08 27.93
N ALA A 458 -7.68 27.96 27.11
CA ALA A 458 -7.04 29.17 27.61
C ALA A 458 -8.06 30.08 28.28
N GLY A 459 -7.73 30.58 29.48
CA GLY A 459 -8.58 31.51 30.23
C GLY A 459 -9.66 30.86 31.07
N CYS A 460 -9.62 29.53 31.33
CA CYS A 460 -10.38 28.92 32.41
C CYS A 460 -9.74 29.26 33.76
N PRO A 461 -10.51 29.61 34.80
CA PRO A 461 -9.97 29.84 36.14
C PRO A 461 -9.30 28.55 36.64
N VAL A 462 -8.01 28.59 36.92
CA VAL A 462 -7.29 27.49 37.58
C VAL A 462 -7.66 27.62 39.06
N GLY A 463 -8.31 26.61 39.62
CA GLY A 463 -8.60 26.53 41.05
C GLY A 463 -7.31 26.41 41.86
N GLY A 464 -6.79 27.54 42.33
CA GLY A 464 -5.66 27.64 43.25
C GLY A 464 -5.77 28.99 43.93
N GLY A 465 -6.05 28.99 45.25
CA GLY A 465 -6.38 30.11 46.11
C GLY A 465 -5.50 31.35 45.98
N ALA A 466 -5.96 32.31 45.22
CA ALA A 466 -5.57 33.72 45.34
C ALA A 466 -6.84 34.48 45.65
N ARG A 467 -6.95 35.00 46.89
CA ARG A 467 -7.95 36.01 47.24
C ARG A 467 -7.74 37.23 46.39
N VAL A 468 -8.58 37.44 45.37
CA VAL A 468 -8.65 38.68 44.63
C VAL A 468 -9.58 39.62 45.36
N SER A 469 -9.04 40.77 45.78
CA SER A 469 -9.74 41.88 46.41
C SER A 469 -10.90 42.40 45.54
N PRO A 470 -12.06 42.76 46.09
CA PRO A 470 -13.25 43.11 45.32
C PRO A 470 -13.29 44.57 44.90
N ARG A 471 -12.33 45.03 44.11
CA ARG A 471 -12.37 46.37 43.44
C ARG A 471 -11.66 46.31 42.12
N THR A 472 -12.35 45.80 41.14
CA THR A 472 -12.31 46.06 39.66
C THR A 472 -12.98 44.91 38.93
N ALA A 473 -14.25 44.75 39.10
CA ALA A 473 -15.06 43.87 38.25
C ALA A 473 -15.46 44.66 37.01
N VAL A 474 -14.57 44.69 36.03
CA VAL A 474 -14.99 44.89 34.62
C VAL A 474 -15.67 43.57 34.23
N ALA A 475 -16.97 43.61 34.01
CA ALA A 475 -17.77 42.50 33.52
C ALA A 475 -17.34 42.11 32.12
N VAL A 476 -16.31 41.30 32.00
CA VAL A 476 -16.04 40.53 30.78
C VAL A 476 -17.15 39.52 30.63
N LYS A 477 -18.10 39.78 29.73
CA LYS A 477 -19.04 38.74 29.24
C LYS A 477 -18.20 37.54 28.81
N SER A 478 -18.06 36.53 29.68
CA SER A 478 -17.38 35.29 29.40
C SER A 478 -18.21 34.56 28.35
N ALA A 479 -17.86 34.73 27.10
CA ALA A 479 -18.26 33.79 26.06
C ALA A 479 -17.87 32.41 26.57
N ARG A 480 -18.85 31.53 26.81
CA ARG A 480 -18.65 30.17 27.30
C ARG A 480 -17.75 29.43 26.34
N ARG A 481 -16.46 29.50 26.53
CA ARG A 481 -15.49 28.81 25.71
C ARG A 481 -15.72 27.31 25.86
N ARG A 482 -15.94 26.64 24.75
CA ARG A 482 -16.11 25.18 24.68
C ARG A 482 -15.26 24.66 23.53
N ARG A 483 -14.52 23.58 23.75
CA ARG A 483 -13.94 22.78 22.65
C ARG A 483 -14.78 21.53 22.47
N ARG A 484 -15.11 21.20 21.23
CA ARG A 484 -15.89 20.02 20.87
C ARG A 484 -15.08 19.17 19.90
N LEU A 485 -15.17 17.88 20.06
CA LEU A 485 -14.57 16.92 19.16
C LEU A 485 -15.55 15.78 18.91
N TRP A 486 -15.98 15.64 17.68
CA TRP A 486 -16.76 14.49 17.24
C TRP A 486 -15.80 13.40 16.75
N VAL A 487 -16.09 12.17 17.09
CA VAL A 487 -15.39 10.98 16.62
C VAL A 487 -16.43 9.99 16.10
N ARG A 488 -16.27 9.54 14.86
CA ARG A 488 -17.04 8.46 14.23
C ARG A 488 -16.08 7.33 13.91
N ASP A 489 -16.30 6.17 14.51
CA ASP A 489 -15.40 5.03 14.45
C ASP A 489 -16.01 3.89 13.64
N SER A 490 -15.23 3.33 12.71
CA SER A 490 -15.59 2.16 11.89
C SER A 490 -15.08 0.83 12.47
N GLY A 491 -14.70 0.79 13.77
CA GLY A 491 -14.31 -0.43 14.46
C GLY A 491 -12.88 -0.48 15.02
N GLY A 492 -12.22 0.67 15.19
CA GLY A 492 -10.85 0.78 15.73
C GLY A 492 -10.77 0.87 17.26
N ARG A 493 -9.55 1.07 17.77
CA ARG A 493 -9.26 1.39 19.15
C ARG A 493 -8.93 2.87 19.27
N TRP A 494 -9.97 3.65 19.44
CA TRP A 494 -9.88 5.10 19.49
C TRP A 494 -10.25 5.62 20.87
N ARG A 495 -9.60 6.69 21.27
CA ARG A 495 -9.82 7.29 22.56
C ARG A 495 -9.72 8.80 22.50
N THR A 496 -10.63 9.51 23.16
CA THR A 496 -10.45 10.94 23.46
C THR A 496 -10.04 11.10 24.92
N ARG A 497 -9.07 11.96 25.19
CA ARG A 497 -8.58 12.25 26.55
C ARG A 497 -8.60 13.74 26.82
N THR A 498 -9.01 14.07 28.03
CA THR A 498 -8.93 15.40 28.65
C THR A 498 -8.35 15.25 30.06
N GLY A 499 -8.12 16.37 30.76
CA GLY A 499 -7.65 16.33 32.15
C GLY A 499 -8.58 15.59 33.12
N SER A 500 -9.89 15.55 32.84
CA SER A 500 -10.89 14.97 33.74
C SER A 500 -11.53 13.66 33.27
N LEU A 501 -11.33 13.28 32.00
CA LEU A 501 -12.06 12.16 31.44
C LEU A 501 -11.29 11.50 30.27
N THR A 502 -11.46 10.18 30.16
CA THR A 502 -11.08 9.42 28.98
C THR A 502 -12.31 8.69 28.42
N ALA A 503 -12.59 8.83 27.13
CA ALA A 503 -13.63 8.09 26.43
C ALA A 503 -13.01 7.21 25.35
N SER A 504 -13.35 5.92 25.33
CA SER A 504 -12.86 4.96 24.32
C SER A 504 -14.01 4.26 23.61
N SER A 505 -13.82 4.04 22.32
CA SER A 505 -14.83 3.46 21.45
C SER A 505 -15.05 1.97 21.66
N LEU A 506 -16.27 1.55 21.36
CA LEU A 506 -16.69 0.16 21.20
C LEU A 506 -17.53 0.03 19.92
N GLY A 507 -17.09 0.68 18.79
CA GLY A 507 -17.83 0.74 17.53
C GLY A 507 -18.91 1.84 17.53
N THR A 508 -18.54 3.14 17.40
CA THR A 508 -19.47 4.21 17.82
C THR A 508 -19.21 5.58 17.23
N ARG A 509 -20.24 6.43 17.39
CA ARG A 509 -20.17 7.88 17.17
C ARG A 509 -20.42 8.64 18.47
N TRP A 510 -19.46 9.48 18.90
CA TRP A 510 -19.59 10.26 20.13
C TRP A 510 -19.02 11.67 20.03
N LEU A 511 -19.53 12.56 20.88
CA LEU A 511 -19.06 13.92 21.05
C LEU A 511 -18.38 14.08 22.41
N THR A 512 -17.12 14.47 22.40
CA THR A 512 -16.42 14.95 23.60
C THR A 512 -16.46 16.49 23.63
N THR A 513 -16.95 17.07 24.72
CA THR A 513 -16.98 18.52 24.90
C THR A 513 -16.18 18.90 26.14
N LEU A 514 -15.08 19.61 25.94
CA LEU A 514 -14.29 20.20 27.03
C LEU A 514 -14.88 21.57 27.41
N ARG A 515 -15.05 21.79 28.68
CA ARG A 515 -15.60 22.99 29.31
C ARG A 515 -14.72 23.38 30.47
N CYS A 516 -14.84 24.64 30.95
CA CYS A 516 -14.10 25.10 32.14
C CYS A 516 -14.50 24.39 33.43
N ASP A 517 -15.72 23.85 33.51
CA ASP A 517 -16.25 23.11 34.68
C ASP A 517 -16.07 21.59 34.58
N GLY A 518 -15.52 21.08 33.48
CA GLY A 518 -15.30 19.65 33.27
C GLY A 518 -15.42 19.22 31.82
N THR A 519 -15.53 17.90 31.62
CA THR A 519 -15.67 17.30 30.30
C THR A 519 -16.94 16.47 30.24
N SER A 520 -17.73 16.67 29.18
CA SER A 520 -18.88 15.81 28.89
C SER A 520 -18.64 14.93 27.66
N VAL A 521 -19.18 13.71 27.70
CA VAL A 521 -19.23 12.79 26.58
C VAL A 521 -20.68 12.44 26.30
N THR A 522 -21.11 12.65 25.06
CA THR A 522 -22.45 12.30 24.57
C THR A 522 -22.33 11.25 23.47
N VAL A 523 -23.02 10.12 23.61
CA VAL A 523 -23.03 9.03 22.63
C VAL A 523 -24.20 9.22 21.66
N ARG A 524 -23.94 9.12 20.35
CA ARG A 524 -24.98 9.15 19.31
C ARG A 524 -25.29 7.76 18.78
N GLU A 525 -24.26 6.93 18.60
CA GLU A 525 -24.38 5.57 18.07
C GLU A 525 -23.47 4.64 18.84
N GLY A 526 -23.83 3.35 18.99
CA GLY A 526 -23.04 2.30 19.62
C GLY A 526 -22.83 2.47 21.14
N ARG A 527 -21.64 2.12 21.65
CA ARG A 527 -21.32 2.18 23.09
C ARG A 527 -19.96 2.82 23.32
N VAL A 528 -19.84 3.67 24.33
CA VAL A 528 -18.58 4.32 24.72
C VAL A 528 -18.26 3.98 26.16
N ARG A 529 -17.05 3.51 26.40
CA ARG A 529 -16.51 3.35 27.75
C ARG A 529 -15.89 4.67 28.19
N VAL A 530 -16.41 5.26 29.25
CA VAL A 530 -15.95 6.52 29.81
C VAL A 530 -15.27 6.23 31.14
N PHE A 531 -14.02 6.66 31.32
CA PHE A 531 -13.30 6.65 32.58
C PHE A 531 -13.21 8.07 33.15
N ASP A 532 -13.84 8.30 34.26
CA ASP A 532 -13.74 9.55 35.04
C ASP A 532 -12.45 9.51 35.85
N VAL A 533 -11.48 10.33 35.46
CA VAL A 533 -10.14 10.37 36.08
C VAL A 533 -10.22 10.91 37.53
N VAL A 534 -11.11 11.84 37.77
CA VAL A 534 -11.27 12.51 39.08
C VAL A 534 -11.91 11.57 40.10
N ARG A 535 -12.95 10.83 39.69
CA ARG A 535 -13.70 9.91 40.55
C ARG A 535 -13.20 8.47 40.47
N ARG A 536 -12.21 8.18 39.63
CA ARG A 536 -11.61 6.84 39.38
C ARG A 536 -12.65 5.76 39.08
N ARG A 537 -13.69 6.09 38.28
CA ARG A 537 -14.75 5.15 37.94
C ARG A 537 -14.99 5.05 36.46
N THR A 538 -15.34 3.85 35.99
CA THR A 538 -15.70 3.56 34.60
C THR A 538 -17.21 3.46 34.46
N ARG A 539 -17.74 3.99 33.34
CA ARG A 539 -19.13 3.80 32.91
C ARG A 539 -19.16 3.46 31.43
N ILE A 540 -20.14 2.67 31.01
CA ILE A 540 -20.45 2.43 29.61
C ILE A 540 -21.70 3.23 29.27
N LEU A 541 -21.59 4.13 28.32
CA LEU A 541 -22.70 4.94 27.81
C LEU A 541 -23.29 4.30 26.57
N ARG A 542 -24.60 4.41 26.40
CA ARG A 542 -25.38 3.98 25.23
C ARG A 542 -25.87 5.20 24.44
N PRO A 543 -26.42 5.03 23.23
CA PRO A 543 -26.98 6.13 22.46
C PRO A 543 -27.97 6.98 23.26
N GLY A 544 -27.89 8.30 23.09
CA GLY A 544 -28.67 9.28 23.83
C GLY A 544 -28.12 9.66 25.21
N GLN A 545 -27.21 8.87 25.77
CA GLN A 545 -26.67 9.14 27.11
C GLN A 545 -25.51 10.15 27.08
N THR A 546 -25.46 10.98 28.10
CA THR A 546 -24.38 11.96 28.35
C THR A 546 -23.80 11.75 29.76
N TYR A 547 -22.48 11.77 29.85
CA TYR A 547 -21.75 11.78 31.12
C TYR A 547 -20.95 13.07 31.26
N LEU A 548 -20.98 13.69 32.42
CA LEU A 548 -20.19 14.87 32.76
C LEU A 548 -19.20 14.55 33.89
N ALA A 549 -17.92 14.54 33.59
CA ALA A 549 -16.84 14.51 34.57
C ALA A 549 -16.47 15.96 34.95
N ARG A 550 -16.76 16.35 36.18
CA ARG A 550 -16.43 17.68 36.69
C ARG A 550 -14.99 17.73 37.21
N LEU A 551 -14.30 18.83 36.96
CA LEU A 551 -13.02 19.08 37.62
C LEU A 551 -13.24 19.20 39.16
N ARG A 552 -12.26 18.77 39.97
CA ARG A 552 -12.28 19.12 41.39
C ARG A 552 -12.16 20.65 41.49
N ARG A 553 -13.07 21.25 42.21
CA ARG A 553 -12.99 22.64 42.64
C ARG A 553 -11.87 22.81 43.63
#